data_53931507d21d3ab141c1fcb65ad73bdb
#
_entry.id   53931507d21d3ab141c1fcb65ad73bdb
#
_cell.length_a   1.000
_cell.length_b   1.000
_cell.length_c   1.000
_cell.angle_alpha   90.00
_cell.angle_beta   90.00
_cell.angle_gamma   90.00
#
_symmetry.space_group_name_H-M   'P 1'
#
loop_
_entity.id
_entity.type
_entity.pdbx_description
1 polymer ?
#
loop_
_entity_poly.entity_id
_entity_poly.type
_entity_poly.pdbx_seq_one_letter_code
_entity_poly.pdbx_strand_id
1 'polypeptide(L)'
;MSNRRYNAVPGFFLQDLEELSGLPPRFGLIDASGECWSNLRTQIQALNSASPSGTAYKLFFLSRHGQGYHNVAEAKYGTSLWDSYWSKLNGDGEITWGPDPQLTSVGIEQAKDIRRALEIELDNGFHLPDKLYCSPLSRALRTCEIMFDSLVRTGSVMVIENCREENGEHTCDKRNTRTYIASTYPNFTIEDGFTEEDELWTPERETKRHVEERARKVLDTIFEDADNTFISVTAHGGFINAFLWASGRPSYPLPTGGVLPLVVKCEVMA
;
A
#
# COMPACT_ATOMS: atom_id res chain seq x y z
N MET A 1 12.26 -11.91 16.45
CA MET A 1 11.60 -10.59 16.28
C MET A 1 12.68 -9.60 15.92
N SER A 2 12.42 -8.72 14.96
CA SER A 2 13.36 -7.68 14.60
C SER A 2 13.65 -6.79 15.81
N ASN A 3 14.91 -6.39 15.99
CA ASN A 3 15.32 -5.46 17.05
C ASN A 3 15.17 -4.00 16.58
N ARG A 4 14.12 -3.72 15.78
CA ARG A 4 13.85 -2.39 15.20
C ARG A 4 12.57 -1.78 15.78
N ARG A 5 12.63 -0.47 15.99
CA ARG A 5 11.49 0.34 16.37
C ARG A 5 11.17 1.31 15.24
N TYR A 6 9.89 1.42 14.91
CA TYR A 6 9.39 2.29 13.85
C TYR A 6 8.52 3.39 14.45
N ASN A 7 8.70 4.63 13.97
CA ASN A 7 7.90 5.77 14.37
C ASN A 7 7.59 6.64 13.15
N ALA A 8 6.31 6.92 12.93
CA ALA A 8 5.90 7.92 11.97
C ALA A 8 6.38 9.32 12.44
N VAL A 9 6.90 10.11 11.52
CA VAL A 9 7.41 11.46 11.78
C VAL A 9 6.45 12.45 11.14
N PRO A 10 5.61 13.15 11.94
CA PRO A 10 4.64 14.10 11.41
C PRO A 10 5.29 15.42 10.96
N GLY A 11 4.48 16.26 10.30
CA GLY A 11 4.85 17.63 9.95
C GLY A 11 5.26 17.83 8.50
N PHE A 12 5.17 16.78 7.67
CA PHE A 12 5.45 16.88 6.24
C PHE A 12 4.18 16.99 5.40
N PHE A 13 3.09 16.35 5.82
CA PHE A 13 1.88 16.22 5.02
C PHE A 13 0.63 16.66 5.79
N LEU A 14 -0.36 17.17 5.06
CA LEU A 14 -1.65 17.61 5.62
C LEU A 14 -2.37 16.45 6.34
N GLN A 15 -2.20 15.22 5.86
CA GLN A 15 -2.74 14.00 6.47
C GLN A 15 -2.17 13.70 7.88
N ASP A 16 -1.16 14.43 8.31
CA ASP A 16 -0.69 14.41 9.70
C ASP A 16 -1.59 15.24 10.64
N LEU A 17 -2.38 16.16 10.08
CA LEU A 17 -3.21 17.14 10.80
C LEU A 17 -4.71 16.85 10.70
N GLU A 18 -5.16 16.32 9.55
CA GLU A 18 -6.58 16.13 9.26
C GLU A 18 -6.82 14.95 8.29
N GLU A 19 -8.06 14.47 8.29
CA GLU A 19 -8.53 13.48 7.31
C GLU A 19 -8.92 14.20 6.02
N LEU A 20 -8.31 13.79 4.90
CA LEU A 20 -8.56 14.39 3.59
C LEU A 20 -9.44 13.47 2.73
N SER A 21 -10.35 14.06 1.98
CA SER A 21 -11.10 13.37 0.93
C SER A 21 -10.39 13.50 -0.41
N GLY A 22 -10.18 12.36 -1.11
CA GLY A 22 -9.58 12.35 -2.45
C GLY A 22 -8.06 12.53 -2.45
N LEU A 23 -7.53 12.96 -3.60
CA LEU A 23 -6.11 13.20 -3.82
C LEU A 23 -5.83 14.71 -3.74
N PRO A 24 -5.22 15.21 -2.66
CA PRO A 24 -4.87 16.62 -2.56
C PRO A 24 -3.70 16.96 -3.51
N PRO A 25 -3.59 18.23 -3.96
CA PRO A 25 -2.41 18.70 -4.70
C PRO A 25 -1.13 18.34 -3.95
N ARG A 26 -0.08 18.00 -4.67
CA ARG A 26 1.22 17.56 -4.12
C ARG A 26 1.07 16.40 -3.12
N PHE A 27 0.07 15.56 -3.29
CA PHE A 27 -0.28 14.50 -2.33
C PHE A 27 -0.40 14.98 -0.89
N GLY A 28 -0.73 16.26 -0.69
CA GLY A 28 -0.86 16.87 0.64
C GLY A 28 0.44 17.38 1.26
N LEU A 29 1.53 17.46 0.53
CA LEU A 29 2.78 18.06 1.03
C LEU A 29 2.51 19.50 1.53
N ILE A 30 2.90 19.81 2.76
CA ILE A 30 2.63 21.10 3.42
C ILE A 30 3.43 22.23 2.77
N ASP A 31 4.68 21.96 2.37
CA ASP A 31 5.48 22.94 1.60
C ASP A 31 4.77 23.23 0.27
N ALA A 32 4.37 24.48 0.07
CA ALA A 32 3.69 24.94 -1.14
C ALA A 32 4.62 25.71 -2.10
N SER A 33 5.92 25.72 -1.83
CA SER A 33 6.91 26.38 -2.71
C SER A 33 7.07 25.65 -4.04
N GLY A 34 7.61 26.34 -5.06
CA GLY A 34 7.92 25.72 -6.35
C GLY A 34 9.02 24.65 -6.29
N GLU A 35 9.74 24.56 -5.16
CA GLU A 35 10.82 23.59 -4.92
C GLU A 35 10.44 22.54 -3.86
N CYS A 36 9.16 22.39 -3.55
CA CYS A 36 8.66 21.60 -2.42
C CYS A 36 9.18 20.15 -2.40
N TRP A 37 9.24 19.46 -3.54
CA TRP A 37 9.76 18.10 -3.64
C TRP A 37 11.28 18.01 -3.42
N SER A 38 12.03 18.98 -3.94
CA SER A 38 13.47 19.10 -3.70
C SER A 38 13.76 19.39 -2.22
N ASN A 39 12.97 20.28 -1.61
CA ASN A 39 13.06 20.60 -0.19
C ASN A 39 12.77 19.38 0.68
N LEU A 40 11.70 18.64 0.41
CA LEU A 40 11.37 17.40 1.12
C LEU A 40 12.52 16.39 1.05
N ARG A 41 13.05 16.18 -0.15
CA ARG A 41 14.17 15.25 -0.35
C ARG A 41 15.40 15.68 0.45
N THR A 42 15.75 16.96 0.41
CA THR A 42 16.86 17.54 1.16
C THR A 42 16.66 17.36 2.67
N GLN A 43 15.45 17.58 3.17
CA GLN A 43 15.13 17.37 4.58
C GLN A 43 15.30 15.91 5.01
N ILE A 44 14.81 14.94 4.22
CA ILE A 44 14.99 13.52 4.52
C ILE A 44 16.47 13.11 4.50
N GLN A 45 17.23 13.63 3.52
CA GLN A 45 18.68 13.40 3.45
C GLN A 45 19.42 13.99 4.66
N ALA A 46 19.05 15.19 5.09
CA ALA A 46 19.60 15.83 6.27
C ALA A 46 19.30 15.03 7.55
N LEU A 47 18.06 14.54 7.71
CA LEU A 47 17.68 13.67 8.82
C LEU A 47 18.54 12.39 8.85
N ASN A 48 18.74 11.75 7.71
CA ASN A 48 19.57 10.55 7.61
C ASN A 48 21.05 10.86 7.93
N SER A 49 21.60 11.96 7.40
CA SER A 49 23.00 12.34 7.59
C SER A 49 23.31 12.77 9.02
N ALA A 50 22.36 13.37 9.73
CA ALA A 50 22.51 13.82 11.11
C ALA A 50 22.25 12.72 12.15
N SER A 51 21.75 11.55 11.72
CA SER A 51 21.34 10.49 12.63
C SER A 51 22.50 9.57 13.03
N PRO A 52 22.46 9.02 14.25
CA PRO A 52 23.43 8.03 14.68
C PRO A 52 23.29 6.73 13.87
N SER A 53 24.35 5.92 13.89
CA SER A 53 24.32 4.58 13.30
C SER A 53 23.13 3.77 13.83
N GLY A 54 22.44 3.03 12.95
CA GLY A 54 21.25 2.27 13.29
C GLY A 54 19.95 3.08 13.24
N THR A 55 20.00 4.37 12.88
CA THR A 55 18.81 5.18 12.65
C THR A 55 18.69 5.55 11.18
N ALA A 56 17.49 5.35 10.60
CA ALA A 56 17.21 5.69 9.21
C ALA A 56 15.79 6.28 9.05
N TYR A 57 15.63 7.15 8.05
CA TYR A 57 14.35 7.73 7.67
C TYR A 57 14.03 7.37 6.23
N LYS A 58 12.78 6.96 5.98
CA LYS A 58 12.28 6.72 4.63
C LYS A 58 10.95 7.41 4.43
N LEU A 59 10.73 7.90 3.21
CA LEU A 59 9.46 8.43 2.74
C LEU A 59 8.64 7.30 2.13
N PHE A 60 7.39 7.16 2.56
CA PHE A 60 6.44 6.19 2.05
C PHE A 60 5.27 6.86 1.36
N PHE A 61 4.82 6.27 0.26
CA PHE A 61 3.54 6.51 -0.37
C PHE A 61 2.72 5.23 -0.28
N LEU A 62 1.78 5.19 0.68
CA LEU A 62 0.87 4.07 0.86
C LEU A 62 -0.37 4.30 0.00
N SER A 63 -0.57 3.47 -1.02
CA SER A 63 -1.69 3.59 -1.94
C SER A 63 -2.71 2.48 -1.68
N ARG A 64 -3.96 2.84 -1.41
CA ARG A 64 -5.04 1.87 -1.36
C ARG A 64 -5.50 1.57 -2.79
N HIS A 65 -5.74 0.28 -3.09
CA HIS A 65 -6.30 -0.13 -4.38
C HIS A 65 -7.57 0.64 -4.74
N GLY A 66 -7.86 0.80 -6.03
CA GLY A 66 -9.13 1.34 -6.54
C GLY A 66 -10.32 0.48 -6.13
N GLN A 67 -11.54 0.99 -6.28
CA GLN A 67 -12.76 0.25 -5.96
C GLN A 67 -12.78 -1.12 -6.65
N GLY A 68 -12.88 -2.19 -5.87
CA GLY A 68 -13.11 -3.56 -6.34
C GLY A 68 -14.58 -3.96 -6.22
N TYR A 69 -14.97 -5.05 -6.88
CA TYR A 69 -16.34 -5.57 -6.82
C TYR A 69 -16.78 -5.93 -5.40
N HIS A 70 -15.86 -6.36 -4.52
CA HIS A 70 -16.16 -6.58 -3.10
C HIS A 70 -16.59 -5.30 -2.38
N ASN A 71 -16.04 -4.13 -2.73
CA ASN A 71 -16.47 -2.85 -2.14
C ASN A 71 -17.90 -2.49 -2.58
N VAL A 72 -18.27 -2.79 -3.83
CA VAL A 72 -19.64 -2.61 -4.32
C VAL A 72 -20.60 -3.53 -3.57
N ALA A 73 -20.21 -4.79 -3.36
CA ALA A 73 -21.03 -5.77 -2.64
C ALA A 73 -21.19 -5.37 -1.16
N GLU A 74 -20.11 -4.96 -0.48
CA GLU A 74 -20.18 -4.45 0.89
C GLU A 74 -21.09 -3.23 1.01
N ALA A 75 -21.00 -2.28 0.07
CA ALA A 75 -21.88 -1.12 0.03
C ALA A 75 -23.37 -1.50 -0.22
N LYS A 76 -23.61 -2.54 -1.05
CA LYS A 76 -24.96 -3.05 -1.33
C LYS A 76 -25.62 -3.67 -0.10
N TYR A 77 -24.90 -4.42 0.70
CA TYR A 77 -25.45 -5.19 1.81
C TYR A 77 -25.21 -4.55 3.18
N GLY A 78 -24.31 -3.58 3.28
CA GLY A 78 -23.83 -2.98 4.52
C GLY A 78 -22.82 -3.88 5.25
N THR A 79 -21.87 -3.25 5.96
CA THR A 79 -20.73 -3.95 6.59
C THR A 79 -21.14 -5.10 7.51
N SER A 80 -22.21 -4.93 8.31
CA SER A 80 -22.66 -5.99 9.25
C SER A 80 -23.10 -7.27 8.55
N LEU A 81 -23.89 -7.17 7.45
CA LEU A 81 -24.32 -8.35 6.68
C LEU A 81 -23.20 -8.87 5.78
N TRP A 82 -22.33 -7.97 5.32
CA TRP A 82 -21.12 -8.34 4.60
C TRP A 82 -20.26 -9.25 5.45
N ASP A 83 -19.84 -8.82 6.63
CA ASP A 83 -18.96 -9.58 7.52
C ASP A 83 -19.59 -10.88 8.01
N SER A 84 -20.89 -10.85 8.34
CA SER A 84 -21.55 -12.03 8.91
C SER A 84 -21.88 -13.12 7.87
N TYR A 85 -22.10 -12.76 6.59
CA TYR A 85 -22.60 -13.70 5.60
C TYR A 85 -22.01 -13.54 4.20
N TRP A 86 -22.16 -12.36 3.55
CA TRP A 86 -21.88 -12.22 2.13
C TRP A 86 -20.40 -12.35 1.76
N SER A 87 -19.51 -11.90 2.60
CA SER A 87 -18.06 -11.99 2.38
C SER A 87 -17.54 -13.43 2.26
N LYS A 88 -18.29 -14.39 2.81
CA LYS A 88 -17.97 -15.84 2.78
C LYS A 88 -18.36 -16.50 1.46
N LEU A 89 -19.14 -15.82 0.64
CA LEU A 89 -19.57 -16.27 -0.69
C LEU A 89 -18.70 -15.64 -1.77
N ASN A 90 -18.78 -16.15 -3.00
CA ASN A 90 -18.05 -15.59 -4.14
C ASN A 90 -18.87 -14.59 -4.94
N GLY A 91 -20.18 -14.47 -4.66
CA GLY A 91 -21.11 -13.60 -5.38
C GLY A 91 -22.55 -13.84 -4.97
N ASP A 92 -23.46 -13.04 -5.53
CA ASP A 92 -24.91 -13.10 -5.31
C ASP A 92 -25.71 -13.47 -6.58
N GLY A 93 -25.02 -13.79 -7.68
CA GLY A 93 -25.61 -14.04 -8.98
C GLY A 93 -25.65 -12.80 -9.89
N GLU A 94 -25.51 -11.58 -9.33
CA GLU A 94 -25.41 -10.32 -10.07
C GLU A 94 -23.97 -9.80 -10.04
N ILE A 95 -23.32 -9.85 -8.88
CA ILE A 95 -21.94 -9.38 -8.66
C ILE A 95 -21.10 -10.58 -8.22
N THR A 96 -19.93 -10.74 -8.81
CA THR A 96 -18.89 -11.68 -8.38
C THR A 96 -17.78 -10.90 -7.65
N TRP A 97 -17.54 -11.25 -6.38
CA TRP A 97 -16.54 -10.58 -5.53
C TRP A 97 -15.49 -11.52 -4.92
N GLY A 98 -15.49 -12.78 -5.30
CA GLY A 98 -14.52 -13.78 -4.84
C GLY A 98 -14.37 -14.95 -5.81
N PRO A 99 -13.23 -15.66 -5.72
CA PRO A 99 -12.01 -15.21 -5.07
C PRO A 99 -11.31 -14.07 -5.84
N ASP A 100 -10.53 -13.25 -5.13
CA ASP A 100 -9.62 -12.23 -5.69
C ASP A 100 -10.25 -11.33 -6.78
N PRO A 101 -11.22 -10.47 -6.40
CA PRO A 101 -11.98 -9.69 -7.36
C PRO A 101 -11.15 -8.62 -8.05
N GLN A 102 -11.53 -8.33 -9.29
CA GLN A 102 -10.97 -7.27 -10.10
C GLN A 102 -11.46 -5.89 -9.65
N LEU A 103 -10.83 -4.83 -10.19
CA LEU A 103 -11.32 -3.47 -10.09
C LEU A 103 -12.63 -3.30 -10.89
N THR A 104 -13.52 -2.44 -10.39
CA THR A 104 -14.62 -1.89 -11.18
C THR A 104 -14.11 -0.84 -12.17
N SER A 105 -14.98 -0.37 -13.08
CA SER A 105 -14.66 0.78 -13.94
C SER A 105 -14.31 2.03 -13.11
N VAL A 106 -14.99 2.24 -11.98
CA VAL A 106 -14.68 3.33 -11.03
C VAL A 106 -13.28 3.14 -10.44
N GLY A 107 -12.94 1.91 -10.02
CA GLY A 107 -11.61 1.63 -9.47
C GLY A 107 -10.48 1.81 -10.49
N ILE A 108 -10.73 1.51 -11.76
CA ILE A 108 -9.78 1.78 -12.85
C ILE A 108 -9.58 3.29 -13.02
N GLU A 109 -10.65 4.10 -13.02
CA GLU A 109 -10.52 5.57 -13.10
C GLU A 109 -9.81 6.15 -11.86
N GLN A 110 -10.08 5.64 -10.66
CA GLN A 110 -9.35 6.04 -9.45
C GLN A 110 -7.84 5.78 -9.59
N ALA A 111 -7.44 4.64 -10.14
CA ALA A 111 -6.02 4.36 -10.40
C ALA A 111 -5.42 5.31 -11.45
N LYS A 112 -6.18 5.67 -12.48
CA LYS A 112 -5.78 6.68 -13.49
C LYS A 112 -5.70 8.08 -12.88
N ASP A 113 -6.56 8.42 -11.89
CA ASP A 113 -6.47 9.70 -11.19
C ASP A 113 -5.15 9.82 -10.42
N ILE A 114 -4.71 8.74 -9.74
CA ILE A 114 -3.40 8.72 -9.10
C ILE A 114 -2.30 8.89 -10.15
N ARG A 115 -2.41 8.20 -11.30
CA ARG A 115 -1.45 8.34 -12.39
C ARG A 115 -1.35 9.79 -12.89
N ARG A 116 -2.49 10.45 -13.13
CA ARG A 116 -2.53 11.86 -13.53
C ARG A 116 -1.90 12.78 -12.49
N ALA A 117 -2.17 12.52 -11.21
CA ALA A 117 -1.53 13.27 -10.14
C ALA A 117 -0.01 13.08 -10.12
N LEU A 118 0.48 11.84 -10.30
CA LEU A 118 1.92 11.56 -10.43
C LEU A 118 2.55 12.32 -11.61
N GLU A 119 1.92 12.32 -12.78
CA GLU A 119 2.42 13.02 -13.98
C GLU A 119 2.52 14.53 -13.75
N ILE A 120 1.50 15.15 -13.13
CA ILE A 120 1.53 16.57 -12.77
C ILE A 120 2.69 16.87 -11.81
N GLU A 121 2.89 16.02 -10.82
CA GLU A 121 3.93 16.26 -9.81
C GLU A 121 5.35 15.96 -10.34
N LEU A 122 5.50 15.05 -11.31
CA LEU A 122 6.76 14.84 -12.02
C LEU A 122 7.22 16.11 -12.75
N ASP A 123 6.29 16.82 -13.40
CA ASP A 123 6.58 18.12 -14.02
C ASP A 123 6.93 19.20 -13.00
N ASN A 124 6.52 19.04 -11.74
CA ASN A 124 6.82 19.90 -10.59
C ASN A 124 8.06 19.47 -9.78
N GLY A 125 8.86 18.53 -10.31
CA GLY A 125 10.11 18.10 -9.67
C GLY A 125 9.94 16.94 -8.67
N PHE A 126 8.80 16.29 -8.64
CA PHE A 126 8.63 15.01 -7.94
C PHE A 126 9.54 13.94 -8.57
N HIS A 127 10.10 13.08 -7.75
CA HIS A 127 10.83 11.91 -8.21
C HIS A 127 10.02 10.65 -7.96
N LEU A 128 10.04 9.74 -8.92
CA LEU A 128 9.43 8.42 -8.71
C LEU A 128 10.07 7.70 -7.53
N PRO A 129 9.30 6.85 -6.82
CA PRO A 129 9.84 6.03 -5.75
C PRO A 129 11.03 5.18 -6.23
N ASP A 130 12.03 5.04 -5.38
CA ASP A 130 13.22 4.22 -5.63
C ASP A 130 12.84 2.74 -5.72
N LYS A 131 11.83 2.31 -4.94
CA LYS A 131 11.33 0.94 -4.89
C LYS A 131 9.81 0.91 -4.74
N LEU A 132 9.19 -0.03 -5.45
CA LEU A 132 7.73 -0.22 -5.42
C LEU A 132 7.42 -1.62 -4.91
N TYR A 133 6.54 -1.68 -3.92
CA TYR A 133 5.99 -2.91 -3.37
C TYR A 133 4.50 -2.99 -3.63
N CYS A 134 4.00 -4.18 -3.87
CA CYS A 134 2.59 -4.40 -4.16
C CYS A 134 2.05 -5.66 -3.49
N SER A 135 0.82 -5.61 -3.02
CA SER A 135 0.05 -6.79 -2.61
C SER A 135 -0.18 -7.73 -3.79
N PRO A 136 -0.21 -9.05 -3.58
CA PRO A 136 -0.50 -10.03 -4.63
C PRO A 136 -1.96 -10.11 -5.06
N LEU A 137 -2.89 -9.38 -4.42
CA LEU A 137 -4.29 -9.38 -4.78
C LEU A 137 -4.54 -8.57 -6.07
N SER A 138 -5.32 -9.14 -6.99
CA SER A 138 -5.53 -8.62 -8.36
C SER A 138 -5.91 -7.14 -8.42
N ARG A 139 -6.76 -6.69 -7.50
CA ARG A 139 -7.15 -5.27 -7.39
C ARG A 139 -5.99 -4.33 -7.09
N ALA A 140 -5.06 -4.76 -6.23
CA ALA A 140 -3.86 -3.98 -5.90
C ALA A 140 -2.84 -4.03 -7.05
N LEU A 141 -2.61 -5.21 -7.63
CA LEU A 141 -1.74 -5.39 -8.80
C LEU A 141 -2.20 -4.51 -9.95
N ARG A 142 -3.50 -4.52 -10.29
CA ARG A 142 -4.04 -3.70 -11.37
C ARG A 142 -3.95 -2.22 -11.08
N THR A 143 -4.19 -1.81 -9.82
CA THR A 143 -4.01 -0.40 -9.41
C THR A 143 -2.56 0.03 -9.59
N CYS A 144 -1.62 -0.75 -9.08
CA CYS A 144 -0.18 -0.47 -9.19
C CYS A 144 0.28 -0.42 -10.66
N GLU A 145 -0.18 -1.35 -11.48
CA GLU A 145 0.12 -1.38 -12.91
C GLU A 145 -0.34 -0.09 -13.60
N ILE A 146 -1.59 0.35 -13.39
CA ILE A 146 -2.13 1.58 -13.99
C ILE A 146 -1.39 2.81 -13.48
N MET A 147 -1.09 2.88 -12.17
CA MET A 147 -0.39 4.02 -11.58
C MET A 147 0.99 4.25 -12.19
N PHE A 148 1.73 3.17 -12.45
CA PHE A 148 3.14 3.25 -12.83
C PHE A 148 3.42 2.81 -14.27
N ASP A 149 2.38 2.51 -15.06
CA ASP A 149 2.53 2.12 -16.47
C ASP A 149 3.42 3.11 -17.23
N SER A 150 4.44 2.60 -17.92
CA SER A 150 5.42 3.38 -18.67
C SER A 150 6.24 4.41 -17.87
N LEU A 151 5.97 4.61 -16.56
CA LEU A 151 6.77 5.50 -15.70
C LEU A 151 8.00 4.79 -15.14
N VAL A 152 7.88 3.49 -14.85
CA VAL A 152 8.94 2.69 -14.23
C VAL A 152 9.42 1.60 -15.16
N ARG A 153 10.63 1.10 -14.91
CA ARG A 153 11.19 -0.01 -15.70
C ARG A 153 10.51 -1.33 -15.35
N THR A 154 10.45 -2.24 -16.30
CA THR A 154 10.06 -3.63 -16.06
C THR A 154 10.86 -4.22 -14.89
N GLY A 155 10.20 -4.93 -13.99
CA GLY A 155 10.81 -5.53 -12.80
C GLY A 155 11.01 -4.58 -11.62
N SER A 156 10.59 -3.31 -11.71
CA SER A 156 10.70 -2.35 -10.61
C SER A 156 9.69 -2.60 -9.47
N VAL A 157 8.57 -3.26 -9.75
CA VAL A 157 7.55 -3.59 -8.76
C VAL A 157 7.82 -4.97 -8.18
N MET A 158 7.93 -5.05 -6.84
CA MET A 158 8.06 -6.29 -6.10
C MET A 158 6.72 -6.67 -5.47
N VAL A 159 6.19 -7.82 -5.83
CA VAL A 159 4.99 -8.40 -5.22
C VAL A 159 5.39 -9.11 -3.93
N ILE A 160 4.79 -8.70 -2.80
CA ILE A 160 5.09 -9.22 -1.46
C ILE A 160 3.82 -9.80 -0.83
N GLU A 161 3.90 -11.06 -0.40
CA GLU A 161 2.81 -11.79 0.26
C GLU A 161 2.30 -11.05 1.50
N ASN A 162 3.21 -10.51 2.31
CA ASN A 162 2.87 -9.81 3.54
C ASN A 162 2.12 -8.48 3.34
N CYS A 163 2.03 -7.93 2.11
CA CYS A 163 1.25 -6.72 1.80
C CYS A 163 -0.25 -6.98 1.56
N ARG A 164 -0.73 -8.21 1.74
CA ARG A 164 -2.15 -8.60 1.57
C ARG A 164 -3.06 -7.88 2.56
N GLU A 165 -4.37 -7.86 2.23
CA GLU A 165 -5.42 -7.50 3.17
C GLU A 165 -5.48 -8.52 4.34
N GLU A 166 -6.36 -8.33 5.28
CA GLU A 166 -6.62 -9.31 6.34
C GLU A 166 -6.96 -10.66 5.72
N ASN A 167 -6.19 -11.70 6.06
CA ASN A 167 -6.40 -13.02 5.50
C ASN A 167 -7.63 -13.73 6.08
N GLY A 168 -8.12 -14.71 5.33
CA GLY A 168 -9.13 -15.66 5.79
C GLY A 168 -10.56 -15.15 5.79
N GLU A 169 -11.49 -16.06 5.95
CA GLU A 169 -12.94 -15.92 5.96
C GLU A 169 -13.51 -15.26 4.69
N HIS A 170 -13.11 -14.02 4.37
CA HIS A 170 -13.57 -13.29 3.18
C HIS A 170 -12.95 -13.88 1.91
N THR A 171 -13.78 -14.35 0.99
CA THR A 171 -13.30 -14.96 -0.25
C THR A 171 -12.57 -13.97 -1.14
N CYS A 172 -12.91 -12.68 -1.05
CA CYS A 172 -12.24 -11.60 -1.79
C CYS A 172 -10.77 -11.43 -1.40
N ASP A 173 -10.32 -11.97 -0.27
CA ASP A 173 -8.95 -11.88 0.21
C ASP A 173 -8.13 -13.16 -0.08
N LYS A 174 -8.71 -14.13 -0.79
CA LYS A 174 -8.01 -15.33 -1.28
C LYS A 174 -7.37 -15.02 -2.63
N ARG A 175 -6.01 -14.98 -2.66
CA ARG A 175 -5.28 -14.63 -3.88
C ARG A 175 -5.29 -15.73 -4.96
N ASN A 176 -5.01 -15.32 -6.17
CA ASN A 176 -4.71 -16.22 -7.27
C ASN A 176 -3.36 -16.94 -7.09
N THR A 177 -3.10 -17.97 -7.91
CA THR A 177 -1.83 -18.70 -7.93
C THR A 177 -0.65 -17.81 -8.33
N ARG A 178 0.55 -18.21 -7.94
CA ARG A 178 1.79 -17.54 -8.37
C ARG A 178 1.92 -17.50 -9.89
N THR A 179 1.60 -18.62 -10.56
CA THR A 179 1.62 -18.72 -12.03
C THR A 179 0.65 -17.73 -12.67
N TYR A 180 -0.58 -17.59 -12.13
CA TYR A 180 -1.54 -16.59 -12.62
C TYR A 180 -0.99 -15.16 -12.49
N ILE A 181 -0.44 -14.81 -11.33
CA ILE A 181 0.14 -13.48 -11.09
C ILE A 181 1.28 -13.19 -12.06
N ALA A 182 2.23 -14.13 -12.20
CA ALA A 182 3.38 -13.98 -13.09
C ALA A 182 2.97 -13.86 -14.58
N SER A 183 1.95 -14.59 -15.00
CA SER A 183 1.47 -14.52 -16.41
C SER A 183 0.65 -13.28 -16.70
N THR A 184 -0.12 -12.79 -15.72
CA THR A 184 -1.00 -11.62 -15.89
C THR A 184 -0.22 -10.31 -15.76
N TYR A 185 0.80 -10.27 -14.88
CA TYR A 185 1.63 -9.11 -14.61
C TYR A 185 3.12 -9.41 -14.87
N PRO A 186 3.51 -9.70 -16.12
CA PRO A 186 4.87 -10.18 -16.48
C PRO A 186 5.97 -9.13 -16.20
N ASN A 187 5.60 -7.87 -16.00
CA ASN A 187 6.51 -6.78 -15.68
C ASN A 187 6.80 -6.64 -14.17
N PHE A 188 6.14 -7.44 -13.32
CA PHE A 188 6.33 -7.44 -11.87
C PHE A 188 7.25 -8.59 -11.46
N THR A 189 8.03 -8.36 -10.42
CA THR A 189 8.84 -9.40 -9.77
C THR A 189 8.06 -9.94 -8.59
N ILE A 190 8.13 -11.22 -8.34
CA ILE A 190 7.50 -11.85 -7.17
C ILE A 190 8.62 -12.20 -6.20
N GLU A 191 8.42 -11.93 -4.91
CA GLU A 191 9.41 -12.24 -3.87
C GLU A 191 9.79 -13.72 -3.83
N ASP A 192 10.98 -14.02 -3.33
CA ASP A 192 11.46 -15.38 -3.14
C ASP A 192 10.62 -16.11 -2.07
N GLY A 193 10.40 -17.41 -2.26
CA GLY A 193 9.61 -18.23 -1.33
C GLY A 193 8.09 -18.08 -1.46
N PHE A 194 7.59 -17.28 -2.42
CA PHE A 194 6.17 -17.15 -2.69
C PHE A 194 5.59 -18.47 -3.20
N THR A 195 4.60 -19.03 -2.49
CA THR A 195 4.00 -20.34 -2.81
C THR A 195 3.11 -20.28 -4.05
N GLU A 196 2.96 -21.42 -4.76
CA GLU A 196 2.06 -21.50 -5.92
C GLU A 196 0.62 -21.22 -5.49
N GLU A 197 0.12 -21.97 -4.53
CA GLU A 197 -1.23 -21.82 -4.00
C GLU A 197 -1.27 -20.83 -2.83
N ASP A 198 -2.46 -20.31 -2.54
CA ASP A 198 -2.69 -19.48 -1.36
C ASP A 198 -2.75 -20.34 -0.09
N GLU A 199 -1.61 -20.52 0.57
CA GLU A 199 -1.50 -21.29 1.81
C GLU A 199 -1.88 -20.48 3.06
N LEU A 200 -2.01 -19.15 2.94
CA LEU A 200 -2.32 -18.27 4.08
C LEU A 200 -3.80 -18.02 4.29
N TRP A 201 -4.61 -18.21 3.24
CA TRP A 201 -6.05 -18.04 3.37
C TRP A 201 -6.67 -19.26 4.06
N THR A 202 -7.41 -19.03 5.14
CA THR A 202 -8.14 -20.05 5.90
C THR A 202 -9.59 -19.60 6.11
N PRO A 203 -10.51 -20.50 6.54
CA PRO A 203 -11.85 -20.10 6.94
C PRO A 203 -11.91 -19.19 8.17
N GLU A 204 -10.81 -19.02 8.89
CA GLU A 204 -10.73 -18.15 10.06
C GLU A 204 -10.17 -16.79 9.67
N ARG A 205 -10.81 -15.71 10.16
CA ARG A 205 -10.36 -14.33 9.93
C ARG A 205 -9.08 -14.04 10.72
N GLU A 206 -8.10 -13.46 10.06
CA GLU A 206 -6.86 -12.99 10.65
C GLU A 206 -7.11 -11.92 11.72
N THR A 207 -6.38 -11.97 12.81
CA THR A 207 -6.47 -10.93 13.86
C THR A 207 -5.73 -9.66 13.44
N LYS A 208 -6.20 -8.49 13.88
CA LYS A 208 -5.53 -7.19 13.66
C LYS A 208 -4.07 -7.21 14.11
N ARG A 209 -3.78 -7.88 15.22
CA ARG A 209 -2.41 -8.06 15.72
C ARG A 209 -1.53 -8.81 14.72
N HIS A 210 -2.04 -9.87 14.11
CA HIS A 210 -1.26 -10.64 13.13
C HIS A 210 -1.03 -9.82 11.84
N VAL A 211 -2.02 -9.01 11.40
CA VAL A 211 -1.82 -8.08 10.28
C VAL A 211 -0.71 -7.06 10.62
N GLU A 212 -0.68 -6.54 11.86
CA GLU A 212 0.39 -5.64 12.32
C GLU A 212 1.76 -6.33 12.33
N GLU A 213 1.82 -7.59 12.75
CA GLU A 213 3.05 -8.39 12.71
C GLU A 213 3.56 -8.58 11.27
N ARG A 214 2.64 -8.76 10.27
CA ARG A 214 3.00 -8.79 8.84
C ARG A 214 3.50 -7.43 8.34
N ALA A 215 2.84 -6.34 8.74
CA ALA A 215 3.26 -4.99 8.39
C ALA A 215 4.66 -4.67 8.95
N ARG A 216 4.99 -5.15 10.16
CA ARG A 216 6.34 -5.05 10.72
C ARG A 216 7.38 -5.81 9.90
N LYS A 217 7.06 -7.01 9.42
CA LYS A 217 7.96 -7.76 8.52
C LYS A 217 8.21 -7.01 7.21
N VAL A 218 7.18 -6.36 6.65
CA VAL A 218 7.35 -5.51 5.45
C VAL A 218 8.25 -4.31 5.76
N LEU A 219 8.06 -3.64 6.90
CA LEU A 219 8.95 -2.57 7.35
C LEU A 219 10.39 -3.06 7.53
N ASP A 220 10.58 -4.23 8.15
CA ASP A 220 11.90 -4.84 8.33
C ASP A 220 12.59 -5.05 6.99
N THR A 221 11.92 -5.67 6.02
CA THR A 221 12.43 -5.90 4.66
C THR A 221 12.80 -4.59 3.96
N ILE A 222 11.94 -3.56 4.06
CA ILE A 222 12.18 -2.26 3.41
C ILE A 222 13.36 -1.53 4.06
N PHE A 223 13.52 -1.60 5.37
CA PHE A 223 14.62 -0.94 6.08
C PHE A 223 15.94 -1.73 6.09
N GLU A 224 15.95 -2.97 5.60
CA GLU A 224 17.20 -3.70 5.29
C GLU A 224 17.93 -3.10 4.08
N ASP A 225 17.18 -2.56 3.14
CA ASP A 225 17.72 -1.86 1.97
C ASP A 225 18.05 -0.41 2.35
N ALA A 226 19.34 -0.11 2.52
CA ALA A 226 19.80 1.23 2.93
C ALA A 226 19.74 2.25 1.78
N ASP A 227 19.78 1.82 0.53
CA ASP A 227 19.95 2.70 -0.62
C ASP A 227 18.64 3.36 -1.05
N ASN A 228 17.51 2.68 -0.84
CA ASN A 228 16.19 3.17 -1.23
C ASN A 228 15.56 3.98 -0.10
N THR A 229 15.32 5.26 -0.34
CA THR A 229 14.77 6.20 0.66
C THR A 229 13.30 6.53 0.40
N PHE A 230 12.88 6.54 -0.85
CA PHE A 230 11.50 6.81 -1.24
C PHE A 230 10.81 5.52 -1.72
N ILE A 231 9.77 5.11 -1.02
CA ILE A 231 9.11 3.80 -1.18
C ILE A 231 7.64 3.99 -1.51
N SER A 232 7.13 3.25 -2.48
CA SER A 232 5.69 3.10 -2.71
C SER A 232 5.22 1.71 -2.30
N VAL A 233 4.07 1.64 -1.62
CA VAL A 233 3.41 0.38 -1.27
C VAL A 233 1.95 0.44 -1.72
N THR A 234 1.56 -0.38 -2.68
CA THR A 234 0.17 -0.50 -3.13
C THR A 234 -0.50 -1.67 -2.41
N ALA A 235 -1.48 -1.37 -1.57
CA ALA A 235 -2.07 -2.35 -0.65
C ALA A 235 -3.57 -2.06 -0.36
N HIS A 236 -4.03 -2.31 0.85
CA HIS A 236 -5.43 -2.37 1.26
C HIS A 236 -5.66 -1.57 2.54
N GLY A 237 -6.92 -1.26 2.84
CA GLY A 237 -7.27 -0.44 4.00
C GLY A 237 -6.84 -1.04 5.34
N GLY A 238 -7.07 -2.34 5.54
CA GLY A 238 -6.70 -3.04 6.76
C GLY A 238 -5.18 -3.13 6.93
N PHE A 239 -4.47 -3.52 5.87
CA PHE A 239 -3.00 -3.56 5.89
C PHE A 239 -2.37 -2.17 6.10
N ILE A 240 -2.85 -1.13 5.41
CA ILE A 240 -2.33 0.24 5.59
C ILE A 240 -2.51 0.69 7.04
N ASN A 241 -3.67 0.44 7.65
CA ASN A 241 -3.86 0.75 9.06
C ASN A 241 -2.93 -0.05 9.98
N ALA A 242 -2.69 -1.32 9.69
CA ALA A 242 -1.72 -2.13 10.42
C ALA A 242 -0.28 -1.58 10.28
N PHE A 243 0.09 -1.09 9.09
CA PHE A 243 1.37 -0.41 8.86
C PHE A 243 1.48 0.89 9.69
N LEU A 244 0.39 1.66 9.78
CA LEU A 244 0.34 2.85 10.63
C LEU A 244 0.53 2.50 12.11
N TRP A 245 -0.17 1.47 12.62
CA TRP A 245 0.01 1.01 14.02
C TRP A 245 1.44 0.54 14.28
N ALA A 246 2.01 -0.24 13.36
CA ALA A 246 3.40 -0.69 13.43
C ALA A 246 4.41 0.48 13.49
N SER A 247 4.05 1.64 12.94
CA SER A 247 4.85 2.87 12.99
C SER A 247 4.37 3.89 14.03
N GLY A 248 3.53 3.47 14.99
CA GLY A 248 3.08 4.31 16.09
C GLY A 248 2.10 5.42 15.71
N ARG A 249 1.45 5.33 14.53
CA ARG A 249 0.46 6.29 14.06
C ARG A 249 -0.96 5.71 14.21
N PRO A 250 -1.97 6.51 14.60
CA PRO A 250 -3.36 6.08 14.60
C PRO A 250 -3.87 5.72 13.20
N SER A 251 -4.97 4.97 13.15
CA SER A 251 -5.67 4.63 11.91
C SER A 251 -6.01 5.87 11.09
N TYR A 252 -6.04 5.70 9.77
CA TYR A 252 -6.45 6.72 8.82
C TYR A 252 -7.48 6.13 7.85
N PRO A 253 -8.65 6.75 7.64
CA PRO A 253 -9.70 6.24 6.77
C PRO A 253 -9.39 6.52 5.29
N LEU A 254 -8.33 5.90 4.76
CA LEU A 254 -7.92 6.09 3.38
C LEU A 254 -8.98 5.52 2.42
N PRO A 255 -9.59 6.33 1.53
CA PRO A 255 -10.57 5.83 0.56
C PRO A 255 -9.90 4.95 -0.51
N THR A 256 -10.71 4.15 -1.24
CA THR A 256 -10.22 3.44 -2.43
C THR A 256 -9.64 4.42 -3.45
N GLY A 257 -8.49 4.10 -4.03
CA GLY A 257 -7.75 5.02 -4.90
C GLY A 257 -7.09 6.20 -4.16
N GLY A 258 -7.04 6.17 -2.82
CA GLY A 258 -6.34 7.16 -2.03
C GLY A 258 -4.85 6.87 -1.91
N VAL A 259 -4.07 7.93 -1.69
CA VAL A 259 -2.62 7.86 -1.40
C VAL A 259 -2.34 8.58 -0.08
N LEU A 260 -1.66 7.89 0.83
CA LEU A 260 -1.24 8.41 2.12
C LEU A 260 0.29 8.47 2.17
N PRO A 261 0.88 9.65 2.01
CA PRO A 261 2.31 9.82 2.22
C PRO A 261 2.64 9.93 3.71
N LEU A 262 3.78 9.39 4.11
CA LEU A 262 4.30 9.57 5.47
C LEU A 262 5.81 9.34 5.52
N VAL A 263 6.47 9.96 6.50
CA VAL A 263 7.88 9.70 6.82
C VAL A 263 7.93 8.73 8.00
N VAL A 264 8.73 7.68 7.89
CA VAL A 264 8.95 6.72 8.97
C VAL A 264 10.41 6.73 9.38
N LYS A 265 10.66 6.86 10.68
CA LYS A 265 11.95 6.66 11.34
C LYS A 265 12.04 5.21 11.80
N CYS A 266 13.18 4.57 11.52
CA CYS A 266 13.58 3.28 12.06
C CYS A 266 14.76 3.47 13.03
N GLU A 267 14.74 2.80 14.17
CA GLU A 267 15.84 2.74 15.14
C GLU A 267 16.15 1.28 15.46
N VAL A 268 17.41 0.89 15.30
CA VAL A 268 17.89 -0.41 15.79
C VAL A 268 18.08 -0.31 17.28
N MET A 269 17.34 -1.12 18.04
CA MET A 269 17.42 -1.16 19.49
C MET A 269 18.65 -1.95 19.93
N ALA A 270 19.33 -1.48 20.99
CA ALA A 270 20.51 -2.14 21.54
C ALA A 270 20.20 -3.50 22.19
#